data_7cf3e0b6f2f178e825dc29bbe23f9c62
#
_entry.id   7cf3e0b6f2f178e825dc29bbe23f9c62
#
_cell.length_a   1.000
_cell.length_b   1.000
_cell.length_c   1.000
_cell.angle_alpha   90.00
_cell.angle_beta   90.00
_cell.angle_gamma   90.00
#
_symmetry.space_group_name_H-M   'P 1'
#
loop_
_entity.id
_entity.type
_entity.pdbx_description
1 polymer ?
#
loop_
_entity_poly.entity_id
_entity_poly.type
_entity_poly.pdbx_seq_one_letter_code
_entity_poly.pdbx_strand_id
1 'polypeptide(L)'
;DDPRNQDEIGDNEILVVSFGTSFNDSRVADIKGIEDAIQEAFPDWSVRRAFTAQIIINHVQARDGEKIDNVDQALQRAVDNGVKNLIVQPTHLMHGAEYDELMKAVEEYKDNFETVKVAEPLLGEVGTDAAVINADKKAVAETLTAEAVKTAGYDSLEAAKEDGVAF
;
A
#
# COMPACT_ATOMS: atom_id res chain seq x y z
N ASP A 1 -7.74 -12.92 -9.00
CA ASP A 1 -7.92 -11.71 -8.23
C ASP A 1 -8.20 -10.54 -9.18
N ASP A 2 -8.95 -9.53 -8.73
CA ASP A 2 -9.18 -8.31 -9.49
C ASP A 2 -7.89 -7.49 -9.52
N PRO A 3 -7.32 -7.15 -10.69
CA PRO A 3 -6.10 -6.34 -10.78
C PRO A 3 -6.31 -4.88 -10.41
N ARG A 4 -7.53 -4.44 -10.10
CA ARG A 4 -7.91 -3.05 -9.75
C ARG A 4 -7.32 -2.01 -10.69
N ASN A 5 -7.49 -2.22 -11.98
CA ASN A 5 -7.07 -1.30 -13.05
C ASN A 5 -8.21 -0.94 -14.00
N GLN A 6 -9.42 -0.86 -13.47
CA GLN A 6 -10.63 -0.47 -14.20
C GLN A 6 -10.53 0.96 -14.74
N ASP A 7 -11.26 1.20 -15.82
CA ASP A 7 -11.44 2.51 -16.43
C ASP A 7 -12.76 3.18 -15.96
N GLU A 8 -12.98 4.44 -16.34
CA GLU A 8 -14.20 5.20 -16.06
C GLU A 8 -14.50 5.36 -14.55
N ILE A 9 -13.50 5.73 -13.79
CA ILE A 9 -13.53 5.75 -12.33
C ILE A 9 -13.89 7.10 -11.69
N GLY A 10 -14.10 8.14 -12.48
CA GLY A 10 -14.40 9.48 -11.98
C GLY A 10 -13.15 10.33 -11.71
N ASP A 11 -13.35 11.41 -10.95
CA ASP A 11 -12.33 12.45 -10.76
C ASP A 11 -11.29 12.15 -9.69
N ASN A 12 -11.59 11.25 -8.76
CA ASN A 12 -10.80 11.01 -7.55
C ASN A 12 -10.27 9.57 -7.48
N GLU A 13 -8.97 9.41 -7.41
CA GLU A 13 -8.32 8.10 -7.32
C GLU A 13 -7.34 8.01 -6.15
N ILE A 14 -7.35 6.88 -5.45
CA ILE A 14 -6.27 6.45 -4.56
C ILE A 14 -5.56 5.29 -5.26
N LEU A 15 -4.31 5.51 -5.66
CA LEU A 15 -3.46 4.49 -6.24
C LEU A 15 -2.61 3.85 -5.14
N VAL A 16 -2.92 2.60 -4.81
CA VAL A 16 -2.15 1.81 -3.85
C VAL A 16 -0.98 1.15 -4.58
N VAL A 17 0.23 1.48 -4.17
CA VAL A 17 1.45 0.99 -4.81
C VAL A 17 2.18 0.05 -3.86
N SER A 18 2.34 -1.20 -4.29
CA SER A 18 3.02 -2.25 -3.54
C SER A 18 4.18 -2.83 -4.35
N PHE A 19 5.16 -3.41 -3.67
CA PHE A 19 6.17 -4.23 -4.36
C PHE A 19 5.48 -5.35 -5.15
N GLY A 20 4.48 -5.97 -4.52
CA GLY A 20 3.71 -7.05 -5.09
C GLY A 20 4.12 -8.42 -4.57
N THR A 21 3.29 -9.40 -4.84
CA THR A 21 3.56 -10.80 -4.56
C THR A 21 2.95 -11.71 -5.62
N SER A 22 3.67 -12.77 -5.97
CA SER A 22 3.16 -13.81 -6.85
C SER A 22 2.34 -14.90 -6.14
N PHE A 23 2.33 -14.89 -4.81
CA PHE A 23 1.51 -15.82 -4.01
C PHE A 23 0.07 -15.32 -3.95
N ASN A 24 -0.87 -16.11 -4.49
CA ASN A 24 -2.28 -15.71 -4.59
C ASN A 24 -2.91 -15.48 -3.22
N ASP A 25 -2.64 -16.34 -2.26
CA ASP A 25 -3.19 -16.22 -0.91
C ASP A 25 -2.73 -14.93 -0.22
N SER A 26 -1.44 -14.62 -0.28
CA SER A 26 -0.90 -13.36 0.27
C SER A 26 -1.42 -12.14 -0.48
N ARG A 27 -1.55 -12.22 -1.81
CA ARG A 27 -2.09 -11.09 -2.59
C ARG A 27 -3.52 -10.77 -2.17
N VAL A 28 -4.35 -11.77 -1.92
CA VAL A 28 -5.74 -11.61 -1.49
C VAL A 28 -5.84 -11.24 -0.01
N ALA A 29 -5.08 -11.89 0.86
CA ALA A 29 -5.16 -11.65 2.30
C ALA A 29 -4.52 -10.32 2.71
N ASP A 30 -3.35 -10.02 2.17
CA ASP A 30 -2.53 -8.89 2.63
C ASP A 30 -2.74 -7.65 1.75
N ILE A 31 -2.39 -7.71 0.45
CA ILE A 31 -2.45 -6.53 -0.43
C ILE A 31 -3.89 -6.10 -0.66
N LYS A 32 -4.75 -7.02 -1.07
CA LYS A 32 -6.18 -6.72 -1.25
C LYS A 32 -6.84 -6.29 0.07
N GLY A 33 -6.43 -6.87 1.20
CA GLY A 33 -6.93 -6.46 2.52
C GLY A 33 -6.66 -4.99 2.81
N ILE A 34 -5.46 -4.49 2.49
CA ILE A 34 -5.12 -3.06 2.61
C ILE A 34 -5.98 -2.22 1.66
N GLU A 35 -6.09 -2.63 0.40
CA GLU A 35 -6.89 -1.92 -0.60
C GLU A 35 -8.38 -1.86 -0.24
N ASP A 36 -8.93 -2.95 0.28
CA ASP A 36 -10.33 -3.01 0.72
C ASP A 36 -10.57 -2.10 1.94
N ALA A 37 -9.65 -2.06 2.89
CA ALA A 37 -9.72 -1.16 4.04
C ALA A 37 -9.69 0.32 3.63
N ILE A 38 -8.85 0.66 2.65
CA ILE A 38 -8.80 2.02 2.09
C ILE A 38 -10.11 2.33 1.35
N GLN A 39 -10.63 1.41 0.56
CA GLN A 39 -11.91 1.61 -0.16
C GLN A 39 -13.08 1.79 0.81
N GLU A 40 -13.10 1.07 1.92
CA GLU A 40 -14.13 1.21 2.96
C GLU A 40 -14.03 2.58 3.66
N ALA A 41 -12.81 3.04 3.93
CA ALA A 41 -12.57 4.33 4.56
C ALA A 41 -12.88 5.53 3.64
N PHE A 42 -12.71 5.35 2.34
CA PHE A 42 -12.89 6.41 1.32
C PHE A 42 -13.82 5.93 0.19
N PRO A 43 -15.14 5.75 0.49
CA PRO A 43 -16.06 5.14 -0.48
C PRO A 43 -16.30 6.00 -1.73
N ASP A 44 -16.05 7.31 -1.67
CA ASP A 44 -16.22 8.24 -2.79
C ASP A 44 -14.96 8.32 -3.69
N TRP A 45 -13.90 7.60 -3.35
CA TRP A 45 -12.67 7.51 -4.12
C TRP A 45 -12.55 6.15 -4.79
N SER A 46 -12.02 6.11 -6.01
CA SER A 46 -11.70 4.84 -6.65
C SER A 46 -10.35 4.35 -6.17
N VAL A 47 -10.28 3.13 -5.67
CA VAL A 47 -9.03 2.50 -5.22
C VAL A 47 -8.49 1.60 -6.32
N ARG A 48 -7.26 1.87 -6.75
CA ARG A 48 -6.56 1.18 -7.83
C ARG A 48 -5.23 0.63 -7.34
N ARG A 49 -4.70 -0.34 -8.10
CA ARG A 49 -3.49 -1.08 -7.76
C ARG A 49 -2.38 -0.81 -8.76
N ALA A 50 -1.15 -0.69 -8.27
CA ALA A 50 0.07 -0.88 -9.06
C ALA A 50 1.10 -1.70 -8.29
N PHE A 51 1.91 -2.48 -9.02
CA PHE A 51 3.07 -3.16 -8.45
C PHE A 51 4.36 -2.54 -8.99
N THR A 52 5.40 -2.49 -8.16
CA THR A 52 6.73 -2.02 -8.58
C THR A 52 7.59 -3.13 -9.18
N ALA A 53 7.41 -4.39 -8.72
CA ALA A 53 8.22 -5.52 -9.17
C ALA A 53 7.73 -6.11 -10.50
N GLN A 54 8.35 -5.72 -11.62
CA GLN A 54 7.97 -6.18 -12.96
C GLN A 54 8.05 -7.70 -13.10
N ILE A 55 9.00 -8.34 -12.43
CA ILE A 55 9.13 -9.81 -12.45
C ILE A 55 7.89 -10.50 -11.86
N ILE A 56 7.31 -9.92 -10.81
CA ILE A 56 6.08 -10.42 -10.18
C ILE A 56 4.90 -10.22 -11.12
N ILE A 57 4.76 -9.04 -11.72
CA ILE A 57 3.71 -8.73 -12.70
C ILE A 57 3.74 -9.75 -13.84
N ASN A 58 4.92 -9.97 -14.43
CA ASN A 58 5.09 -10.91 -15.52
C ASN A 58 4.75 -12.35 -15.11
N HIS A 59 5.16 -12.77 -13.91
CA HIS A 59 4.87 -14.11 -13.39
C HIS A 59 3.37 -14.33 -13.19
N VAL A 60 2.68 -13.39 -12.55
CA VAL A 60 1.23 -13.45 -12.32
C VAL A 60 0.48 -13.44 -13.65
N GLN A 61 0.86 -12.61 -14.59
CA GLN A 61 0.25 -12.58 -15.92
C GLN A 61 0.43 -13.90 -16.68
N ALA A 62 1.63 -14.47 -16.65
CA ALA A 62 1.92 -15.73 -17.35
C ALA A 62 1.18 -16.92 -16.74
N ARG A 63 1.04 -16.97 -15.41
CA ARG A 63 0.39 -18.08 -14.71
C ARG A 63 -1.13 -17.96 -14.66
N ASP A 64 -1.64 -16.77 -14.35
CA ASP A 64 -3.05 -16.56 -14.00
C ASP A 64 -3.80 -15.71 -15.04
N GLY A 65 -3.10 -15.10 -16.00
CA GLY A 65 -3.69 -14.20 -16.99
C GLY A 65 -4.05 -12.82 -16.42
N GLU A 66 -3.77 -12.53 -15.15
CA GLU A 66 -4.04 -11.25 -14.53
C GLU A 66 -3.05 -10.20 -15.01
N LYS A 67 -3.58 -9.08 -15.48
CA LYS A 67 -2.77 -7.94 -15.98
C LYS A 67 -2.71 -6.83 -14.93
N ILE A 68 -1.77 -6.96 -14.02
CA ILE A 68 -1.52 -5.95 -12.99
C ILE A 68 -0.67 -4.83 -13.61
N ASP A 69 -1.07 -3.58 -13.43
CA ASP A 69 -0.31 -2.43 -13.91
C ASP A 69 0.98 -2.25 -13.09
N ASN A 70 2.07 -1.88 -13.75
CA ASN A 70 3.20 -1.26 -13.08
C ASN A 70 2.90 0.22 -12.80
N VAL A 71 3.82 0.92 -12.13
CA VAL A 71 3.59 2.32 -11.72
C VAL A 71 3.34 3.24 -12.92
N ASP A 72 4.12 3.14 -13.98
CA ASP A 72 3.95 3.98 -15.17
C ASP A 72 2.61 3.69 -15.88
N GLN A 73 2.24 2.43 -16.02
CA GLN A 73 0.97 2.03 -16.61
C GLN A 73 -0.21 2.55 -15.78
N ALA A 74 -0.14 2.46 -14.46
CA ALA A 74 -1.19 2.93 -13.56
C ALA A 74 -1.32 4.46 -13.60
N LEU A 75 -0.22 5.20 -13.60
CA LEU A 75 -0.22 6.65 -13.72
C LEU A 75 -0.74 7.10 -15.07
N GLN A 76 -0.32 6.46 -16.18
CA GLN A 76 -0.85 6.75 -17.51
C GLN A 76 -2.35 6.48 -17.60
N ARG A 77 -2.80 5.35 -17.00
CA ARG A 77 -4.24 5.03 -16.96
C ARG A 77 -5.03 6.07 -16.18
N ALA A 78 -4.50 6.60 -15.07
CA ALA A 78 -5.14 7.68 -14.33
C ALA A 78 -5.30 8.96 -15.19
N VAL A 79 -4.28 9.30 -15.99
CA VAL A 79 -4.34 10.40 -16.96
C VAL A 79 -5.41 10.13 -18.01
N ASP A 80 -5.41 8.95 -18.61
CA ASP A 80 -6.35 8.55 -19.68
C ASP A 80 -7.80 8.53 -19.17
N ASN A 81 -8.01 8.20 -17.90
CA ASN A 81 -9.32 8.22 -17.23
C ASN A 81 -9.78 9.64 -16.83
N GLY A 82 -8.97 10.65 -17.01
CA GLY A 82 -9.30 12.02 -16.66
C GLY A 82 -9.37 12.27 -15.16
N VAL A 83 -8.62 11.50 -14.35
CA VAL A 83 -8.50 11.73 -12.90
C VAL A 83 -7.98 13.14 -12.64
N LYS A 84 -8.62 13.86 -11.74
CA LYS A 84 -8.24 15.21 -11.35
C LYS A 84 -7.42 15.21 -10.05
N ASN A 85 -7.85 14.40 -9.09
CA ASN A 85 -7.25 14.31 -7.77
C ASN A 85 -6.68 12.91 -7.57
N LEU A 86 -5.35 12.81 -7.50
CA LEU A 86 -4.63 11.56 -7.29
C LEU A 86 -3.94 11.56 -5.93
N ILE A 87 -4.22 10.54 -5.14
CA ILE A 87 -3.44 10.20 -3.95
C ILE A 87 -2.72 8.88 -4.24
N VAL A 88 -1.40 8.87 -4.02
CA VAL A 88 -0.59 7.67 -4.13
C VAL A 88 -0.28 7.17 -2.73
N GLN A 89 -0.74 5.96 -2.41
CA GLN A 89 -0.51 5.30 -1.13
C GLN A 89 0.48 4.15 -1.32
N PRO A 90 1.75 4.34 -0.96
CA PRO A 90 2.70 3.23 -0.94
C PRO A 90 2.41 2.29 0.24
N THR A 91 2.65 1.00 0.04
CA THR A 91 2.64 0.00 1.13
C THR A 91 4.05 -0.33 1.63
N HIS A 92 5.05 0.43 1.21
CA HIS A 92 6.43 0.29 1.62
C HIS A 92 6.60 0.59 3.12
N LEU A 93 7.57 -0.06 3.75
CA LEU A 93 7.82 0.13 5.18
C LEU A 93 8.46 1.48 5.49
N MET A 94 9.38 1.95 4.65
CA MET A 94 10.19 3.13 4.90
C MET A 94 10.60 3.84 3.60
N HIS A 95 11.18 5.02 3.72
CA HIS A 95 11.89 5.70 2.63
C HIS A 95 13.12 4.88 2.24
N GLY A 96 13.06 4.23 1.10
CA GLY A 96 14.14 3.47 0.48
C GLY A 96 14.18 3.74 -1.01
N ALA A 97 15.04 3.01 -1.74
CA ALA A 97 15.23 3.19 -3.18
C ALA A 97 13.91 3.06 -3.97
N GLU A 98 13.05 2.11 -3.61
CA GLU A 98 11.76 1.93 -4.29
C GLU A 98 10.79 3.09 -4.06
N TYR A 99 10.78 3.65 -2.84
CA TYR A 99 9.98 4.84 -2.56
C TYR A 99 10.50 6.05 -3.36
N ASP A 100 11.81 6.22 -3.46
CA ASP A 100 12.42 7.30 -4.24
C ASP A 100 12.11 7.15 -5.73
N GLU A 101 12.14 5.93 -6.27
CA GLU A 101 11.74 5.63 -7.65
C GLU A 101 10.26 5.95 -7.89
N LEU A 102 9.39 5.60 -6.95
CA LEU A 102 7.96 5.94 -7.00
C LEU A 102 7.76 7.46 -7.02
N MET A 103 8.44 8.19 -6.13
CA MET A 103 8.35 9.66 -6.07
C MET A 103 8.78 10.29 -7.40
N LYS A 104 9.84 9.76 -8.01
CA LYS A 104 10.32 10.23 -9.30
C LYS A 104 9.30 9.97 -10.41
N ALA A 105 8.70 8.79 -10.46
CA ALA A 105 7.67 8.46 -11.44
C ALA A 105 6.45 9.39 -11.29
N VAL A 106 5.98 9.62 -10.07
CA VAL A 106 4.86 10.53 -9.80
C VAL A 106 5.18 11.96 -10.25
N GLU A 107 6.41 12.44 -10.03
CA GLU A 107 6.84 13.78 -10.45
C GLU A 107 6.74 13.97 -11.97
N GLU A 108 6.99 12.92 -12.77
CA GLU A 108 6.89 12.97 -14.23
C GLU A 108 5.44 13.14 -14.72
N TYR A 109 4.46 12.71 -13.95
CA TYR A 109 3.03 12.75 -14.30
C TYR A 109 2.23 13.88 -13.62
N LYS A 110 2.80 14.54 -12.61
CA LYS A 110 2.07 15.46 -11.72
C LYS A 110 1.29 16.57 -12.43
N ASP A 111 1.82 17.10 -13.52
CA ASP A 111 1.21 18.22 -14.26
C ASP A 111 -0.07 17.81 -15.01
N ASN A 112 -0.38 16.51 -15.08
CA ASN A 112 -1.61 16.00 -15.68
C ASN A 112 -2.81 16.02 -14.72
N PHE A 113 -2.60 16.31 -13.43
CA PHE A 113 -3.63 16.29 -12.39
C PHE A 113 -3.82 17.67 -11.78
N GLU A 114 -5.01 17.96 -11.25
CA GLU A 114 -5.24 19.18 -10.47
C GLU A 114 -4.53 19.10 -9.12
N THR A 115 -4.57 17.93 -8.48
CA THR A 115 -3.84 17.64 -7.24
C THR A 115 -3.21 16.26 -7.29
N VAL A 116 -1.95 16.16 -6.81
CA VAL A 116 -1.25 14.90 -6.57
C VAL A 116 -0.60 14.95 -5.20
N LYS A 117 -0.81 13.90 -4.42
CA LYS A 117 -0.12 13.73 -3.15
C LYS A 117 0.35 12.29 -3.01
N VAL A 118 1.56 12.11 -2.47
CA VAL A 118 2.09 10.80 -2.09
C VAL A 118 2.11 10.71 -0.58
N ALA A 119 1.48 9.68 -0.04
CA ALA A 119 1.48 9.44 1.40
C ALA A 119 2.83 8.89 1.86
N GLU A 120 3.12 9.08 3.13
CA GLU A 120 4.31 8.52 3.77
C GLU A 120 4.27 6.98 3.80
N PRO A 121 5.44 6.31 3.80
CA PRO A 121 5.52 4.88 4.07
C PRO A 121 5.01 4.53 5.47
N LEU A 122 4.77 3.23 5.72
CA LEU A 122 4.18 2.75 6.97
C LEU A 122 4.90 3.24 8.24
N LEU A 123 6.23 3.26 8.23
CA LEU A 123 7.04 3.73 9.38
C LEU A 123 7.38 5.23 9.31
N GLY A 124 6.81 5.96 8.36
CA GLY A 124 7.01 7.38 8.18
C GLY A 124 8.46 7.75 7.82
N GLU A 125 8.83 8.98 8.15
CA GLU A 125 10.19 9.47 8.00
C GLU A 125 11.12 8.83 9.04
N VAL A 126 12.08 8.03 8.60
CA VAL A 126 13.00 7.33 9.50
C VAL A 126 14.09 8.25 10.03
N GLY A 127 14.40 9.33 9.30
CA GLY A 127 15.45 10.27 9.64
C GLY A 127 16.86 9.65 9.52
N THR A 128 17.85 10.38 10.05
CA THR A 128 19.27 9.96 10.06
C THR A 128 19.59 8.96 11.18
N ASP A 129 18.74 8.89 12.20
CA ASP A 129 18.90 7.98 13.33
C ASP A 129 17.68 7.04 13.40
N ALA A 130 17.85 5.82 12.90
CA ALA A 130 16.81 4.79 12.90
C ALA A 130 16.37 4.34 14.29
N ALA A 131 17.15 4.65 15.34
CA ALA A 131 16.79 4.35 16.73
C ALA A 131 15.73 5.32 17.30
N VAL A 132 15.53 6.46 16.67
CA VAL A 132 14.48 7.40 17.07
C VAL A 132 13.10 6.82 16.74
N ILE A 133 12.26 6.75 17.77
CA ILE A 133 10.87 6.28 17.63
C ILE A 133 9.99 7.48 17.30
N ASN A 134 9.52 7.53 16.05
CA ASN A 134 8.52 8.50 15.62
C ASN A 134 7.09 8.00 15.92
N ALA A 135 6.08 8.84 15.64
CA ALA A 135 4.69 8.49 15.90
C ALA A 135 4.20 7.27 15.10
N ASP A 136 4.66 7.14 13.85
CA ASP A 136 4.25 6.03 12.96
C ASP A 136 4.84 4.71 13.43
N LYS A 137 6.13 4.67 13.79
CA LYS A 137 6.76 3.48 14.38
C LYS A 137 6.04 3.03 15.65
N LYS A 138 5.65 3.99 16.50
CA LYS A 138 4.91 3.71 17.72
C LYS A 138 3.54 3.12 17.42
N ALA A 139 2.77 3.72 16.51
CA ALA A 139 1.44 3.25 16.13
C ALA A 139 1.48 1.84 15.53
N VAL A 140 2.47 1.55 14.68
CA VAL A 140 2.69 0.21 14.11
C VAL A 140 3.01 -0.81 15.21
N ALA A 141 3.91 -0.47 16.13
CA ALA A 141 4.28 -1.38 17.23
C ALA A 141 3.08 -1.67 18.16
N GLU A 142 2.28 -0.65 18.49
CA GLU A 142 1.08 -0.81 19.31
C GLU A 142 0.04 -1.70 18.62
N THR A 143 -0.21 -1.47 17.32
CA THR A 143 -1.18 -2.26 16.54
C THR A 143 -0.74 -3.72 16.42
N LEU A 144 0.52 -3.97 16.06
CA LEU A 144 1.05 -5.33 15.95
C LEU A 144 1.01 -6.07 17.28
N THR A 145 1.34 -5.38 18.38
CA THR A 145 1.27 -5.97 19.73
C THR A 145 -0.17 -6.33 20.09
N ALA A 146 -1.12 -5.45 19.84
CA ALA A 146 -2.53 -5.71 20.12
C ALA A 146 -3.08 -6.91 19.32
N GLU A 147 -2.76 -7.01 18.04
CA GLU A 147 -3.18 -8.14 17.23
C GLU A 147 -2.49 -9.45 17.61
N ALA A 148 -1.21 -9.41 18.00
CA ALA A 148 -0.49 -10.59 18.48
C ALA A 148 -1.11 -11.13 19.80
N VAL A 149 -1.41 -10.24 20.73
CA VAL A 149 -2.07 -10.57 22.02
C VAL A 149 -3.44 -11.22 21.76
N LYS A 150 -4.26 -10.60 20.92
CA LYS A 150 -5.58 -11.11 20.55
C LYS A 150 -5.51 -12.46 19.84
N THR A 151 -4.58 -12.63 18.89
CA THR A 151 -4.38 -13.88 18.17
C THR A 151 -3.93 -15.01 19.09
N ALA A 152 -3.13 -14.70 20.13
CA ALA A 152 -2.72 -15.63 21.14
C ALA A 152 -3.83 -15.96 22.18
N GLY A 153 -4.98 -15.33 22.09
CA GLY A 153 -6.15 -15.59 22.92
C GLY A 153 -6.15 -14.87 24.28
N TYR A 154 -5.39 -13.78 24.40
CA TYR A 154 -5.33 -12.98 25.62
C TYR A 154 -6.13 -11.67 25.49
N ASP A 155 -6.70 -11.22 26.59
CA ASP A 155 -7.44 -9.95 26.66
C ASP A 155 -6.52 -8.73 26.74
N SER A 156 -5.28 -8.91 27.22
CA SER A 156 -4.29 -7.84 27.37
C SER A 156 -2.85 -8.37 27.33
N LEU A 157 -1.91 -7.45 27.09
CA LEU A 157 -0.48 -7.75 27.16
C LEU A 157 -0.04 -8.15 28.59
N GLU A 158 -0.65 -7.55 29.60
CA GLU A 158 -0.40 -7.85 31.02
C GLU A 158 -0.80 -9.30 31.33
N ALA A 159 -1.99 -9.74 30.89
CA ALA A 159 -2.43 -11.12 31.08
C ALA A 159 -1.49 -12.12 30.37
N ALA A 160 -1.03 -11.81 29.17
CA ALA A 160 -0.05 -12.66 28.48
C ALA A 160 1.29 -12.73 29.20
N LYS A 161 1.76 -11.62 29.79
CA LYS A 161 2.99 -11.58 30.58
C LYS A 161 2.89 -12.41 31.89
N GLU A 162 1.75 -12.37 32.56
CA GLU A 162 1.50 -13.17 33.75
C GLU A 162 1.60 -14.66 33.45
N ASP A 163 1.20 -15.09 32.26
CA ASP A 163 1.33 -16.46 31.78
C ASP A 163 2.73 -16.78 31.19
N GLY A 164 3.64 -15.81 31.21
CA GLY A 164 5.02 -15.98 30.72
C GLY A 164 5.15 -15.99 29.19
N VAL A 165 4.16 -15.46 28.46
CA VAL A 165 4.20 -15.38 27.00
C VAL A 165 5.03 -14.16 26.56
N ALA A 166 5.91 -14.36 25.59
CA ALA A 166 6.69 -13.32 24.94
C ALA A 166 6.29 -13.20 23.47
N PHE A 167 6.16 -11.96 22.99
CA PHE A 167 5.88 -11.62 21.59
C PHE A 167 7.07 -10.96 20.92
#